data_21014658b978df652e440c01428b9256
#
_entry.id   21014658b978df652e440c01428b9256
#
_cell.length_a   1.000
_cell.length_b   1.000
_cell.length_c   1.000
_cell.angle_alpha   90.00
_cell.angle_beta   90.00
_cell.angle_gamma   90.00
#
_symmetry.space_group_name_H-M   'P 1'
#
loop_
_entity.id
_entity.type
_entity.pdbx_description
1 polymer ?
#
loop_
_entity_poly.entity_id
_entity_poly.type
_entity_poly.pdbx_seq_one_letter_code
_entity_poly.pdbx_strand_id
1 'polypeptide(L)'
;MKWIQVDCLDPLLLARFWSELLGVEVGESLEDPIQYLSLAAASPDGPLVTFQRVPEAKSVKNRLHFDVTVDDVESSTARIEGMGGSRHSGVDFVEDGYSWRVMADPEGNEFCLIFTDPSA
;
A
#
# COMPACT_ATOMS: atom_id res chain seq x y z
N MET A 1 -10.12 16.52 -4.25
CA MET A 1 -9.41 15.36 -4.82
C MET A 1 -10.30 14.14 -4.65
N LYS A 2 -10.63 13.49 -5.76
CA LYS A 2 -11.59 12.38 -5.73
C LYS A 2 -10.92 11.01 -5.83
N TRP A 3 -9.92 10.87 -6.68
CA TRP A 3 -9.20 9.61 -6.87
C TRP A 3 -7.70 9.80 -6.72
N ILE A 4 -7.06 8.74 -6.22
CA ILE A 4 -5.61 8.53 -6.30
C ILE A 4 -5.44 7.33 -7.22
N GLN A 5 -4.78 7.53 -8.37
CA GLN A 5 -4.53 6.46 -9.32
C GLN A 5 -3.13 5.91 -9.10
N VAL A 6 -3.04 4.59 -8.92
CA VAL A 6 -1.76 3.89 -8.81
C VAL A 6 -1.58 3.07 -10.08
N ASP A 7 -0.57 3.40 -10.86
CA ASP A 7 -0.24 2.66 -12.06
C ASP A 7 0.40 1.32 -11.70
N CYS A 8 0.00 0.26 -12.37
CA CYS A 8 0.45 -1.09 -12.04
C CYS A 8 0.36 -2.03 -13.25
N LEU A 9 1.01 -3.18 -13.15
CA LEU A 9 0.88 -4.24 -14.15
C LEU A 9 -0.35 -5.10 -13.89
N ASP A 10 -0.70 -5.32 -12.63
CA ASP A 10 -1.79 -6.21 -12.22
C ASP A 10 -2.70 -5.53 -11.19
N PRO A 11 -3.77 -4.87 -11.63
CA PRO A 11 -4.69 -4.20 -10.72
C PRO A 11 -5.31 -5.10 -9.65
N LEU A 12 -5.64 -6.35 -10.00
CA LEU A 12 -6.26 -7.26 -9.05
C LEU A 12 -5.29 -7.67 -7.94
N LEU A 13 -4.04 -7.93 -8.29
CA LEU A 13 -3.00 -8.27 -7.30
C LEU A 13 -2.83 -7.13 -6.29
N LEU A 14 -2.68 -5.90 -6.77
CA LEU A 14 -2.52 -4.75 -5.88
C LEU A 14 -3.78 -4.42 -5.09
N ALA A 15 -4.94 -4.51 -5.72
CA ALA A 15 -6.21 -4.25 -5.02
C ALA A 15 -6.40 -5.23 -3.86
N ARG A 16 -6.09 -6.51 -4.05
CA ARG A 16 -6.19 -7.52 -2.97
C ARG A 16 -5.21 -7.23 -1.83
N PHE A 17 -3.96 -6.89 -2.17
CA PHE A 17 -2.96 -6.56 -1.16
C PHE A 17 -3.39 -5.35 -0.32
N TRP A 18 -3.74 -4.26 -0.97
CA TRP A 18 -4.10 -3.02 -0.28
C TRP A 18 -5.44 -3.11 0.45
N SER A 19 -6.40 -3.86 -0.10
CA SER A 19 -7.68 -4.16 0.57
C SER A 19 -7.44 -4.86 1.91
N GLU A 20 -6.58 -5.88 1.90
CA GLU A 20 -6.25 -6.65 3.10
C GLU A 20 -5.51 -5.79 4.13
N LEU A 21 -4.53 -4.99 3.68
CA LEU A 21 -3.74 -4.15 4.57
C LEU A 21 -4.56 -3.01 5.18
N LEU A 22 -5.42 -2.37 4.39
CA LEU A 22 -6.20 -1.21 4.82
C LEU A 22 -7.55 -1.58 5.45
N GLY A 23 -7.98 -2.83 5.33
CA GLY A 23 -9.27 -3.27 5.85
C GLY A 23 -10.46 -2.69 5.10
N VAL A 24 -10.34 -2.46 3.79
CA VAL A 24 -11.42 -1.95 2.93
C VAL A 24 -11.70 -2.94 1.82
N GLU A 25 -12.92 -2.91 1.29
CA GLU A 25 -13.32 -3.87 0.25
C GLU A 25 -12.80 -3.47 -1.13
N VAL A 26 -12.57 -4.49 -1.97
CA VAL A 26 -12.26 -4.32 -3.39
C VAL A 26 -13.57 -4.08 -4.14
N GLY A 27 -13.59 -3.08 -5.02
CA GLY A 27 -14.70 -2.84 -5.91
C GLY A 27 -14.83 -3.93 -6.97
N GLU A 28 -15.88 -3.84 -7.78
CA GLU A 28 -16.17 -4.81 -8.83
C GLU A 28 -15.74 -4.26 -10.19
N SER A 29 -15.31 -5.16 -11.06
CA SER A 29 -15.06 -4.86 -12.47
C SER A 29 -15.50 -6.02 -13.32
N LEU A 30 -16.17 -5.68 -14.43
CA LEU A 30 -16.58 -6.64 -15.46
C LEU A 30 -15.60 -6.65 -16.63
N GLU A 31 -14.53 -5.85 -16.56
CA GLU A 31 -13.52 -5.81 -17.61
C GLU A 31 -12.66 -7.08 -17.62
N ASP A 32 -12.28 -7.52 -18.81
CA ASP A 32 -11.37 -8.65 -19.02
C ASP A 32 -10.46 -8.33 -20.22
N PRO A 33 -9.18 -8.01 -19.99
CA PRO A 33 -8.52 -7.86 -18.68
C PRO A 33 -8.96 -6.58 -17.94
N ILE A 34 -8.82 -6.60 -16.62
CA ILE A 34 -9.17 -5.45 -15.79
C ILE A 34 -8.20 -4.30 -16.07
N GLN A 35 -8.74 -3.13 -16.42
CA GLN A 35 -7.96 -1.91 -16.64
C GLN A 35 -7.94 -1.00 -15.42
N TYR A 36 -9.05 -0.92 -14.70
CA TYR A 36 -9.19 -0.10 -13.49
C TYR A 36 -9.89 -0.91 -12.41
N LEU A 37 -9.39 -0.82 -11.18
CA LEU A 37 -10.03 -1.49 -10.05
C LEU A 37 -9.84 -0.60 -8.81
N SER A 38 -10.94 -0.20 -8.21
CA SER A 38 -10.95 0.70 -7.06
C SER A 38 -11.15 -0.05 -5.76
N LEU A 39 -10.59 0.50 -4.69
CA LEU A 39 -10.93 0.12 -3.32
C LEU A 39 -12.11 0.98 -2.85
N ALA A 40 -12.90 0.45 -1.93
CA ALA A 40 -13.90 1.24 -1.22
C ALA A 40 -13.20 2.36 -0.43
N ALA A 41 -13.87 3.50 -0.27
CA ALA A 41 -13.31 4.61 0.48
C ALA A 41 -13.10 4.23 1.95
N ALA A 42 -11.95 4.59 2.51
CA ALA A 42 -11.65 4.36 3.91
C ALA A 42 -12.46 5.29 4.83
N SER A 43 -12.95 6.41 4.31
CA SER A 43 -13.84 7.33 5.00
C SER A 43 -14.85 7.92 4.00
N PRO A 44 -16.03 8.40 4.46
CA PRO A 44 -17.09 8.88 3.55
C PRO A 44 -16.64 9.99 2.58
N ASP A 45 -15.74 10.84 3.01
CA ASP A 45 -15.27 11.98 2.23
C ASP A 45 -13.83 11.81 1.71
N GLY A 46 -13.24 10.66 1.95
CA GLY A 46 -11.87 10.39 1.55
C GLY A 46 -11.76 10.06 0.05
N PRO A 47 -10.56 10.18 -0.51
CA PRO A 47 -10.34 9.80 -1.90
C PRO A 47 -10.45 8.30 -2.08
N LEU A 48 -10.83 7.90 -3.30
CA LEU A 48 -10.81 6.50 -3.71
C LEU A 48 -9.43 6.18 -4.28
N VAL A 49 -8.85 5.08 -3.84
CA VAL A 49 -7.62 4.54 -4.43
C VAL A 49 -8.01 3.60 -5.55
N THR A 50 -7.51 3.85 -6.75
CA THR A 50 -7.78 3.05 -7.93
C THR A 50 -6.48 2.55 -8.52
N PHE A 51 -6.45 1.29 -8.93
CA PHE A 51 -5.29 0.67 -9.57
C PHE A 51 -5.55 0.62 -11.07
N GLN A 52 -4.68 1.25 -11.84
CA GLN A 52 -4.79 1.36 -13.29
C GLN A 52 -3.72 0.52 -13.97
N ARG A 53 -4.14 -0.35 -14.88
CA ARG A 53 -3.20 -1.17 -15.65
C ARG A 53 -2.43 -0.29 -16.63
N VAL A 54 -1.10 -0.43 -16.59
CA VAL A 54 -0.18 0.22 -17.53
C VAL A 54 0.81 -0.82 -18.04
N PRO A 55 1.42 -0.61 -19.22
CA PRO A 55 2.36 -1.59 -19.78
C PRO A 55 3.75 -1.58 -19.14
N GLU A 56 4.15 -0.50 -18.50
CA GLU A 56 5.48 -0.36 -17.92
C GLU A 56 5.52 -0.71 -16.45
N ALA A 57 6.52 -1.51 -16.05
CA ALA A 57 6.78 -1.80 -14.65
C ALA A 57 7.41 -0.59 -13.95
N LYS A 58 7.26 -0.54 -12.63
CA LYS A 58 7.93 0.45 -11.80
C LYS A 58 9.45 0.25 -11.90
N SER A 59 10.21 1.33 -12.10
CA SER A 59 11.66 1.28 -12.23
C SER A 59 12.42 2.20 -11.28
N VAL A 60 11.79 3.25 -10.78
CA VAL A 60 12.40 4.21 -9.86
C VAL A 60 11.58 4.31 -8.57
N LYS A 61 12.18 4.90 -7.52
CA LYS A 61 11.49 5.12 -6.26
C LYS A 61 10.22 5.94 -6.45
N ASN A 62 9.14 5.56 -5.76
CA ASN A 62 7.89 6.33 -5.76
C ASN A 62 8.14 7.75 -5.24
N ARG A 63 7.53 8.71 -5.89
CA ARG A 63 7.59 10.11 -5.44
C ARG A 63 6.41 10.46 -4.52
N LEU A 64 5.39 9.62 -4.50
CA LEU A 64 4.27 9.68 -3.56
C LEU A 64 4.21 8.33 -2.87
N HIS A 65 4.16 8.31 -1.55
CA HIS A 65 4.02 7.06 -0.80
C HIS A 65 2.92 7.19 0.25
N PHE A 66 2.32 6.05 0.58
CA PHE A 66 1.34 5.98 1.65
C PHE A 66 2.03 5.73 2.98
N ASP A 67 1.52 6.33 4.04
CA ASP A 67 1.91 6.04 5.41
C ASP A 67 0.73 5.31 6.08
N VAL A 68 1.00 4.13 6.60
CA VAL A 68 0.00 3.28 7.25
C VAL A 68 0.37 3.15 8.71
N THR A 69 -0.50 3.61 9.60
CA THR A 69 -0.28 3.49 11.04
C THR A 69 -0.59 2.07 11.49
N VAL A 70 0.31 1.49 12.26
CA VAL A 70 0.15 0.13 12.80
C VAL A 70 0.49 0.10 14.29
N ASP A 71 -0.12 -0.83 15.03
CA ASP A 71 0.12 -1.00 16.45
C ASP A 71 1.38 -1.84 16.71
N ASP A 72 1.59 -2.90 15.92
CA ASP A 72 2.70 -3.83 16.05
C ASP A 72 3.41 -3.96 14.71
N VAL A 73 4.59 -3.37 14.59
CA VAL A 73 5.34 -3.33 13.34
C VAL A 73 5.84 -4.72 12.92
N GLU A 74 6.19 -5.59 13.88
CA GLU A 74 6.71 -6.91 13.54
C GLU A 74 5.61 -7.83 13.00
N SER A 75 4.43 -7.85 13.62
CA SER A 75 3.32 -8.65 13.13
C SER A 75 2.80 -8.10 11.79
N SER A 76 2.77 -6.78 11.64
CA SER A 76 2.37 -6.14 10.38
C SER A 76 3.36 -6.46 9.24
N THR A 77 4.66 -6.44 9.53
CA THR A 77 5.68 -6.83 8.56
C THR A 77 5.50 -8.27 8.10
N ALA A 78 5.31 -9.20 9.04
CA ALA A 78 5.10 -10.61 8.70
C ALA A 78 3.85 -10.81 7.85
N ARG A 79 2.77 -10.10 8.17
CA ARG A 79 1.52 -10.16 7.40
C ARG A 79 1.72 -9.63 5.97
N ILE A 80 2.41 -8.52 5.83
CA ILE A 80 2.72 -7.92 4.52
C ILE A 80 3.55 -8.88 3.68
N GLU A 81 4.57 -9.49 4.27
CA GLU A 81 5.41 -10.48 3.58
C GLU A 81 4.61 -11.70 3.15
N GLY A 82 3.66 -12.15 3.98
CA GLY A 82 2.76 -13.25 3.65
C GLY A 82 1.79 -12.93 2.50
N MET A 83 1.55 -11.66 2.22
CA MET A 83 0.67 -11.21 1.14
C MET A 83 1.43 -10.84 -0.15
N GLY A 84 2.73 -11.08 -0.19
CA GLY A 84 3.55 -10.79 -1.38
C GLY A 84 4.30 -9.47 -1.36
N GLY A 85 4.17 -8.70 -0.29
CA GLY A 85 4.98 -7.51 -0.07
C GLY A 85 6.35 -7.86 0.49
N SER A 86 7.16 -6.85 0.75
CA SER A 86 8.51 -7.04 1.26
C SER A 86 8.95 -5.85 2.09
N ARG A 87 9.99 -6.05 2.88
CA ARG A 87 10.67 -4.97 3.58
C ARG A 87 11.66 -4.33 2.61
N HIS A 88 11.54 -3.02 2.40
CA HIS A 88 12.38 -2.31 1.43
C HIS A 88 13.75 -1.95 2.03
N SER A 89 13.79 -1.61 3.32
CA SER A 89 15.02 -1.21 4.01
C SER A 89 15.26 -2.08 5.24
N GLY A 90 16.52 -2.43 5.50
CA GLY A 90 16.92 -3.15 6.70
C GLY A 90 16.96 -2.29 7.97
N VAL A 91 16.67 -1.00 7.87
CA VAL A 91 16.80 -0.04 8.97
C VAL A 91 15.48 0.70 9.15
N ASP A 92 15.04 0.83 10.42
CA ASP A 92 13.91 1.69 10.76
C ASP A 92 14.41 3.11 11.03
N PHE A 93 13.54 4.08 10.77
CA PHE A 93 13.83 5.50 10.98
C PHE A 93 13.05 6.02 12.18
N VAL A 94 13.60 6.99 12.88
CA VAL A 94 12.96 7.61 14.05
C VAL A 94 13.10 9.11 13.94
N GLU A 95 11.98 9.83 14.08
CA GLU A 95 11.95 11.28 14.07
C GLU A 95 10.72 11.79 14.84
N ASP A 96 10.94 12.76 15.73
CA ASP A 96 9.86 13.43 16.47
C ASP A 96 8.90 12.48 17.20
N GLY A 97 9.42 11.41 17.79
CA GLY A 97 8.61 10.45 18.55
C GLY A 97 7.90 9.42 17.71
N TYR A 98 8.04 9.47 16.39
CA TYR A 98 7.51 8.46 15.47
C TYR A 98 8.63 7.63 14.90
N SER A 99 8.32 6.36 14.70
CA SER A 99 9.22 5.45 13.96
C SER A 99 8.53 5.03 12.67
N TRP A 100 9.30 4.77 11.65
CA TRP A 100 8.73 4.21 10.43
C TRP A 100 9.65 3.19 9.77
N ARG A 101 9.02 2.24 9.12
CA ARG A 101 9.67 1.18 8.37
C ARG A 101 9.21 1.24 6.93
N VAL A 102 10.15 1.27 6.00
CA VAL A 102 9.82 1.29 4.57
C VAL A 102 9.58 -0.13 4.08
N MET A 103 8.41 -0.34 3.51
CA MET A 103 7.97 -1.59 2.92
C MET A 103 7.77 -1.41 1.42
N ALA A 104 7.50 -2.50 0.72
CA ALA A 104 7.12 -2.47 -0.68
C ALA A 104 5.91 -3.39 -0.90
N ASP A 105 4.99 -2.97 -1.77
CA ASP A 105 3.87 -3.81 -2.18
C ASP A 105 4.34 -4.85 -3.21
N PRO A 106 3.47 -5.77 -3.67
CA PRO A 106 3.89 -6.83 -4.60
C PRO A 106 4.47 -6.35 -5.93
N GLU A 107 4.25 -5.10 -6.31
CA GLU A 107 4.86 -4.53 -7.52
C GLU A 107 6.03 -3.58 -7.21
N GLY A 108 6.47 -3.54 -5.95
CA GLY A 108 7.63 -2.76 -5.55
C GLY A 108 7.33 -1.32 -5.17
N ASN A 109 6.06 -0.91 -5.06
CA ASN A 109 5.73 0.45 -4.62
C ASN A 109 6.07 0.61 -3.15
N GLU A 110 6.93 1.59 -2.84
CA GLU A 110 7.34 1.87 -1.47
C GLU A 110 6.20 2.51 -0.69
N PHE A 111 6.02 2.09 0.54
CA PHE A 111 5.13 2.70 1.52
C PHE A 111 5.73 2.55 2.90
N CYS A 112 5.21 3.30 3.88
CA CYS A 112 5.76 3.28 5.23
C CYS A 112 4.75 2.74 6.23
N LEU A 113 5.24 1.93 7.16
CA LEU A 113 4.53 1.61 8.38
C LEU A 113 4.96 2.61 9.44
N ILE A 114 4.00 3.33 10.00
CA ILE A 114 4.23 4.31 11.05
C ILE A 114 3.84 3.66 12.38
N PHE A 115 4.73 3.69 13.35
CA PHE A 115 4.49 3.08 14.65
C PHE A 115 5.17 3.87 15.75
N THR A 116 4.71 3.67 16.99
CA THR A 116 5.37 4.23 18.16
C THR A 116 6.23 3.13 18.79
N ASP A 117 7.47 3.49 19.11
CA ASP A 117 8.34 2.57 19.82
C ASP A 117 8.04 2.71 21.31
N PRO A 118 7.52 1.66 21.98
CA PRO A 118 7.20 1.75 23.40
C PRO A 118 8.41 1.93 24.30
N SER A 119 9.62 1.72 23.76
CA SER A 119 10.87 1.93 24.51
C SER A 119 11.49 3.31 24.26
N ALA A 120 10.86 4.12 23.43
CA ALA A 120 11.36 5.45 23.10
C ALA A 120 10.88 6.50 24.10
#